data_3e1d027d4b4cb7631ad60e7eadeddb68
#
_entry.id   3e1d027d4b4cb7631ad60e7eadeddb68
#
_cell.length_a   1.000
_cell.length_b   1.000
_cell.length_c   1.000
_cell.angle_alpha   90.00
_cell.angle_beta   90.00
_cell.angle_gamma   90.00
#
_symmetry.space_group_name_H-M   'P 1'
#
loop_
_entity.id
_entity.type
_entity.pdbx_description
1 polymer ?
#
loop_
_entity_poly.entity_id
_entity_poly.type
_entity_poly.pdbx_seq_one_letter_code
_entity_poly.pdbx_strand_id
1 'polypeptide(L)'
;SSILKLLASITITLFCIVLFPSAVKAEDNQAAEVNADITLSNQGSISRMTDGSYNTKTTFSSGDTITITSSEKMYSLYIKWDLIPSEWTLSYNGKTETNGTNGFLHEYVQIPDGTTEMTITFASKESICDMHVYSKGSVPEDVQTWKTPCDNADILVFATHADDEILFLGGVLATYGGEQNLSVQVAYMCEFTTSAKIREHEKLDGLWESGIKHYPVCGDFPDLYSQTLEAAKKQYVYDDVKSYATSCIRRFKPLVVVTQDLNGEYGHGGHMLFSHA
;
A
#
# COMPACT_ATOMS: atom_id res chain seq x y z
N SER A 1 23.36 63.78 -6.15
CA SER A 1 23.66 62.42 -6.66
C SER A 1 23.46 61.31 -5.62
N SER A 2 23.76 61.54 -4.34
CA SER A 2 23.59 60.54 -3.24
C SER A 2 22.11 60.35 -2.85
N ILE A 3 21.29 61.37 -2.88
CA ILE A 3 19.86 61.34 -2.56
C ILE A 3 19.08 60.54 -3.62
N LEU A 4 19.47 60.67 -4.89
CA LEU A 4 18.83 59.94 -6.00
C LEU A 4 19.09 58.40 -5.94
N LYS A 5 20.31 58.04 -5.50
CA LYS A 5 20.66 56.60 -5.28
C LYS A 5 19.94 56.01 -4.07
N LEU A 6 19.73 56.81 -3.01
CA LEU A 6 18.99 56.37 -1.83
C LEU A 6 17.49 56.17 -2.13
N LEU A 7 16.87 57.07 -2.89
CA LEU A 7 15.47 56.94 -3.32
C LEU A 7 15.26 55.77 -4.25
N ALA A 8 16.20 55.53 -5.19
CA ALA A 8 16.13 54.37 -6.05
C ALA A 8 16.26 53.02 -5.30
N SER A 9 17.14 53.00 -4.26
CA SER A 9 17.32 51.81 -3.41
C SER A 9 16.08 51.52 -2.56
N ILE A 10 15.44 52.54 -2.02
CA ILE A 10 14.21 52.39 -1.20
C ILE A 10 13.04 51.97 -2.08
N THR A 11 12.94 52.47 -3.32
CA THR A 11 11.85 52.09 -4.24
C THR A 11 11.99 50.64 -4.71
N ILE A 12 13.21 50.18 -4.98
CA ILE A 12 13.48 48.78 -5.36
C ILE A 12 13.20 47.83 -4.18
N THR A 13 13.57 48.22 -2.94
CA THR A 13 13.31 47.39 -1.76
C THR A 13 11.82 47.31 -1.45
N LEU A 14 11.07 48.44 -1.64
CA LEU A 14 9.61 48.45 -1.44
C LEU A 14 8.89 47.61 -2.54
N PHE A 15 9.38 47.62 -3.78
CA PHE A 15 8.80 46.87 -4.88
C PHE A 15 9.02 45.39 -4.76
N CYS A 16 10.14 44.92 -4.18
CA CYS A 16 10.38 43.54 -3.87
C CYS A 16 9.51 42.95 -2.75
N ILE A 17 9.07 43.81 -1.80
CA ILE A 17 8.20 43.36 -0.69
C ILE A 17 6.74 43.18 -1.13
N VAL A 18 6.30 43.87 -2.18
CA VAL A 18 4.91 43.80 -2.70
C VAL A 18 4.68 42.61 -3.67
N LEU A 19 5.75 41.95 -4.18
CA LEU A 19 5.66 40.93 -5.22
C LEU A 19 5.76 39.47 -4.73
N PHE A 20 5.81 39.24 -3.44
CA PHE A 20 5.57 37.90 -2.92
C PHE A 20 4.13 37.82 -2.39
N PRO A 21 3.17 37.30 -3.17
CA PRO A 21 1.94 36.87 -2.57
C PRO A 21 2.35 35.82 -1.56
N SER A 22 2.08 36.08 -0.26
CA SER A 22 2.06 35.03 0.73
C SER A 22 1.15 33.96 0.12
N ALA A 23 1.74 32.84 -0.31
CA ALA A 23 0.96 31.67 -0.60
C ALA A 23 0.24 31.37 0.72
N VAL A 24 -1.04 31.75 0.79
CA VAL A 24 -1.95 31.22 1.79
C VAL A 24 -1.90 29.74 1.52
N LYS A 25 -1.10 28.99 2.30
CA LYS A 25 -1.28 27.55 2.40
C LYS A 25 -2.75 27.40 2.74
N ALA A 26 -3.53 26.90 1.79
CA ALA A 26 -4.82 26.33 2.13
C ALA A 26 -4.54 25.40 3.31
N GLU A 27 -5.20 25.57 4.43
CA GLU A 27 -5.20 24.57 5.49
C GLU A 27 -5.61 23.27 4.79
N ASP A 28 -4.66 22.36 4.66
CA ASP A 28 -4.91 21.04 4.14
C ASP A 28 -5.75 20.35 5.20
N ASN A 29 -7.06 20.36 4.99
CA ASN A 29 -8.03 19.86 5.95
C ASN A 29 -8.00 18.34 5.86
N GLN A 30 -6.94 17.75 6.47
CA GLN A 30 -6.74 16.30 6.51
C GLN A 30 -7.95 15.64 7.16
N ALA A 31 -8.41 14.55 6.59
CA ALA A 31 -9.47 13.76 7.16
C ALA A 31 -9.07 13.23 8.55
N ALA A 32 -9.95 13.40 9.52
CA ALA A 32 -9.77 12.86 10.86
C ALA A 32 -10.51 11.54 11.00
N GLU A 33 -9.99 10.65 11.83
CA GLU A 33 -10.72 9.43 12.19
C GLU A 33 -12.02 9.80 12.92
N VAL A 34 -13.12 9.18 12.50
CA VAL A 34 -14.46 9.41 13.07
C VAL A 34 -14.70 8.37 14.17
N ASN A 35 -15.09 8.84 15.36
CA ASN A 35 -15.55 7.94 16.41
C ASN A 35 -16.93 7.39 16.03
N ALA A 36 -16.97 6.12 15.61
CA ALA A 36 -18.19 5.45 15.15
C ALA A 36 -18.56 4.29 16.05
N ASP A 37 -19.86 4.06 16.18
CA ASP A 37 -20.40 2.88 16.84
C ASP A 37 -20.41 1.71 15.86
N ILE A 38 -19.81 0.59 16.25
CA ILE A 38 -19.73 -0.63 15.44
C ILE A 38 -20.60 -1.70 16.05
N THR A 39 -21.45 -2.33 15.24
CA THR A 39 -22.29 -3.47 15.63
C THR A 39 -22.01 -4.66 14.72
N LEU A 40 -21.77 -5.83 15.31
CA LEU A 40 -21.50 -7.09 14.60
C LEU A 40 -22.75 -7.97 14.64
N SER A 41 -23.06 -8.66 13.54
CA SER A 41 -24.12 -9.69 13.51
C SER A 41 -23.71 -10.98 14.24
N ASN A 42 -22.41 -11.21 14.42
CA ASN A 42 -21.86 -12.35 15.14
C ASN A 42 -21.32 -11.95 16.53
N GLN A 43 -20.72 -12.92 17.26
CA GLN A 43 -20.13 -12.69 18.58
C GLN A 43 -18.63 -12.31 18.50
N GLY A 44 -18.20 -11.69 17.41
CA GLY A 44 -16.82 -11.21 17.24
C GLY A 44 -16.45 -10.10 18.22
N SER A 45 -15.15 -9.82 18.34
CA SER A 45 -14.64 -8.75 19.20
C SER A 45 -14.26 -7.53 18.34
N ILE A 46 -14.94 -6.41 18.56
CA ILE A 46 -14.66 -5.13 17.90
C ILE A 46 -13.21 -4.69 18.19
N SER A 47 -12.77 -4.79 19.45
CA SER A 47 -11.43 -4.37 19.84
C SER A 47 -10.30 -5.10 19.12
N ARG A 48 -10.54 -6.30 18.58
CA ARG A 48 -9.54 -7.08 17.84
C ARG A 48 -9.41 -6.69 16.37
N MET A 49 -10.22 -5.75 15.92
CA MET A 49 -10.17 -5.18 14.58
C MET A 49 -10.15 -3.64 14.60
N THR A 50 -9.78 -3.06 15.76
CA THR A 50 -9.62 -1.62 15.96
C THR A 50 -8.48 -1.30 16.92
N ASP A 51 -7.52 -2.23 17.09
CA ASP A 51 -6.39 -2.09 18.02
C ASP A 51 -5.06 -1.78 17.32
N GLY A 52 -5.08 -1.59 16.00
CA GLY A 52 -3.91 -1.31 15.19
C GLY A 52 -2.94 -2.49 15.04
N SER A 53 -3.36 -3.70 15.40
CA SER A 53 -2.48 -4.88 15.43
C SER A 53 -2.78 -5.86 14.30
N TYR A 54 -1.77 -6.22 13.54
CA TYR A 54 -1.87 -7.31 12.54
C TYR A 54 -1.94 -8.71 13.15
N ASN A 55 -1.69 -8.85 14.47
CA ASN A 55 -1.71 -10.15 15.17
C ASN A 55 -3.08 -10.49 15.75
N THR A 56 -3.98 -9.52 15.83
CA THR A 56 -5.35 -9.71 16.30
C THR A 56 -6.31 -9.60 15.12
N LYS A 57 -7.46 -10.25 15.20
CA LYS A 57 -8.48 -10.20 14.15
C LYS A 57 -9.84 -10.62 14.65
N THR A 58 -10.88 -10.18 13.94
CA THR A 58 -12.24 -10.69 14.04
C THR A 58 -12.62 -11.38 12.75
N THR A 59 -13.20 -12.59 12.88
CA THR A 59 -13.57 -13.44 11.75
C THR A 59 -15.07 -13.41 11.54
N PHE A 60 -15.46 -13.35 10.28
CA PHE A 60 -16.83 -13.34 9.79
C PHE A 60 -17.10 -14.54 8.87
N SER A 61 -18.31 -15.00 8.84
CA SER A 61 -18.80 -16.04 7.93
C SER A 61 -19.62 -15.41 6.80
N SER A 62 -19.94 -16.18 5.78
CA SER A 62 -20.89 -15.75 4.74
C SER A 62 -22.23 -15.34 5.34
N GLY A 63 -22.71 -14.17 4.97
CA GLY A 63 -23.94 -13.56 5.48
C GLY A 63 -23.77 -12.73 6.76
N ASP A 64 -22.62 -12.79 7.43
CA ASP A 64 -22.34 -11.89 8.56
C ASP A 64 -22.26 -10.43 8.09
N THR A 65 -22.55 -9.51 9.01
CA THR A 65 -22.52 -8.07 8.72
C THR A 65 -21.79 -7.28 9.81
N ILE A 66 -21.23 -6.13 9.40
CA ILE A 66 -20.78 -5.07 10.30
C ILE A 66 -21.61 -3.84 9.97
N THR A 67 -22.33 -3.29 10.94
CA THR A 67 -23.00 -2.00 10.81
C THR A 67 -22.20 -0.94 11.56
N ILE A 68 -21.89 0.16 10.88
CA ILE A 68 -21.09 1.27 11.38
C ILE A 68 -21.98 2.51 11.35
N THR A 69 -22.16 3.16 12.50
CA THR A 69 -22.99 4.37 12.63
C THR A 69 -22.22 5.47 13.34
N SER A 70 -22.48 6.72 12.96
CA SER A 70 -21.90 7.90 13.61
C SER A 70 -22.83 9.09 13.53
N SER A 71 -22.73 10.02 14.49
CA SER A 71 -23.38 11.34 14.43
C SER A 71 -22.74 12.25 13.37
N GLU A 72 -21.49 11.98 12.98
CA GLU A 72 -20.77 12.69 11.94
C GLU A 72 -20.78 11.89 10.64
N LYS A 73 -20.66 12.58 9.49
CA LYS A 73 -20.55 11.90 8.21
C LYS A 73 -19.17 11.25 8.05
N MET A 74 -19.17 9.98 7.69
CA MET A 74 -18.03 9.18 7.29
C MET A 74 -17.86 9.25 5.76
N TYR A 75 -16.66 9.59 5.27
CA TYR A 75 -16.38 9.79 3.85
C TYR A 75 -15.46 8.74 3.26
N SER A 76 -14.88 7.89 4.11
CA SER A 76 -14.11 6.73 3.67
C SER A 76 -14.04 5.66 4.74
N LEU A 77 -13.76 4.44 4.27
CA LEU A 77 -13.53 3.25 5.07
C LEU A 77 -12.14 2.69 4.68
N TYR A 78 -11.30 2.37 5.65
CA TYR A 78 -10.01 1.72 5.46
C TYR A 78 -9.98 0.42 6.23
N ILE A 79 -9.71 -0.68 5.54
CA ILE A 79 -9.70 -2.02 6.12
C ILE A 79 -8.35 -2.67 5.87
N LYS A 80 -7.79 -3.28 6.91
CA LYS A 80 -6.63 -4.18 6.83
C LYS A 80 -7.10 -5.60 7.10
N TRP A 81 -7.07 -6.43 6.07
CA TRP A 81 -7.54 -7.81 6.08
C TRP A 81 -6.48 -8.76 6.63
N ASP A 82 -6.83 -9.91 7.21
CA ASP A 82 -5.87 -10.95 7.63
C ASP A 82 -5.23 -11.67 6.43
N LEU A 83 -5.98 -11.81 5.35
CA LEU A 83 -5.58 -12.31 4.03
C LEU A 83 -6.31 -11.49 2.98
N ILE A 84 -5.84 -11.55 1.74
CA ILE A 84 -6.54 -10.94 0.61
C ILE A 84 -8.01 -11.38 0.60
N PRO A 85 -8.96 -10.44 0.68
CA PRO A 85 -10.37 -10.77 0.80
C PRO A 85 -10.96 -11.28 -0.52
N SER A 86 -12.01 -12.07 -0.43
CA SER A 86 -12.95 -12.27 -1.51
C SER A 86 -13.85 -11.04 -1.68
N GLU A 87 -14.72 -11.05 -2.68
CA GLU A 87 -15.71 -9.97 -2.84
C GLU A 87 -16.60 -9.84 -1.60
N TRP A 88 -16.84 -8.59 -1.22
CA TRP A 88 -17.73 -8.17 -0.14
C TRP A 88 -18.53 -6.95 -0.58
N THR A 89 -19.62 -6.63 0.11
CA THR A 89 -20.46 -5.49 -0.27
C THR A 89 -20.50 -4.44 0.83
N LEU A 90 -20.53 -3.17 0.39
CA LEU A 90 -20.78 -2.00 1.24
C LEU A 90 -22.10 -1.36 0.84
N SER A 91 -23.03 -1.27 1.80
CA SER A 91 -24.34 -0.62 1.62
C SER A 91 -24.39 0.68 2.41
N TYR A 92 -24.74 1.79 1.76
CA TYR A 92 -24.90 3.12 2.36
C TYR A 92 -25.79 4.00 1.48
N ASN A 93 -26.53 4.96 2.07
CA ASN A 93 -27.38 5.91 1.34
C ASN A 93 -28.30 5.25 0.27
N GLY A 94 -28.78 4.03 0.52
CA GLY A 94 -29.62 3.27 -0.43
C GLY A 94 -28.87 2.67 -1.63
N LYS A 95 -27.55 2.73 -1.67
CA LYS A 95 -26.67 2.09 -2.66
C LYS A 95 -26.03 0.85 -2.06
N THR A 96 -25.64 -0.08 -2.91
CA THR A 96 -24.78 -1.23 -2.55
C THR A 96 -23.66 -1.34 -3.59
N GLU A 97 -22.43 -1.39 -3.14
CA GLU A 97 -21.24 -1.48 -3.98
C GLU A 97 -20.44 -2.74 -3.64
N THR A 98 -19.88 -3.40 -4.66
CA THR A 98 -19.01 -4.57 -4.51
C THR A 98 -17.57 -4.10 -4.39
N ASN A 99 -16.86 -4.60 -3.37
CA ASN A 99 -15.46 -4.33 -3.06
C ASN A 99 -14.67 -5.64 -2.98
N GLY A 100 -13.36 -5.59 -2.67
CA GLY A 100 -12.50 -6.77 -2.62
C GLY A 100 -11.98 -7.24 -3.98
N THR A 101 -12.50 -6.71 -5.09
CA THR A 101 -12.19 -7.15 -6.47
C THR A 101 -10.75 -6.90 -6.91
N ASN A 102 -10.05 -5.95 -6.29
CA ASN A 102 -8.66 -5.63 -6.59
C ASN A 102 -7.66 -6.55 -5.88
N GLY A 103 -8.10 -7.33 -4.89
CA GLY A 103 -7.24 -8.20 -4.10
C GLY A 103 -6.25 -7.45 -3.22
N PHE A 104 -6.65 -6.31 -2.66
CA PHE A 104 -5.81 -5.52 -1.76
C PHE A 104 -5.96 -5.99 -0.31
N LEU A 105 -4.84 -6.32 0.32
CA LEU A 105 -4.79 -6.67 1.75
C LEU A 105 -5.08 -5.46 2.64
N HIS A 106 -4.64 -4.26 2.22
CA HIS A 106 -5.02 -2.96 2.78
C HIS A 106 -5.91 -2.26 1.75
N GLU A 107 -7.18 -2.12 2.08
CA GLU A 107 -8.21 -1.65 1.15
C GLU A 107 -8.84 -0.34 1.62
N TYR A 108 -8.77 0.68 0.78
CA TYR A 108 -9.40 1.98 1.02
C TYR A 108 -10.61 2.13 0.11
N VAL A 109 -11.76 2.44 0.72
CA VAL A 109 -13.03 2.66 0.01
C VAL A 109 -13.51 4.09 0.26
N GLN A 110 -13.67 4.85 -0.82
CA GLN A 110 -14.18 6.21 -0.76
C GLN A 110 -15.71 6.23 -0.77
N ILE A 111 -16.30 7.12 0.04
CA ILE A 111 -17.76 7.36 0.12
C ILE A 111 -18.00 8.84 -0.27
N PRO A 112 -18.19 9.16 -1.55
CA PRO A 112 -18.12 10.54 -2.06
C PRO A 112 -19.08 11.53 -1.38
N ASP A 113 -20.33 11.09 -1.10
CA ASP A 113 -21.37 11.93 -0.51
C ASP A 113 -21.34 11.91 1.03
N GLY A 114 -20.52 11.06 1.62
CA GLY A 114 -20.48 10.76 3.03
C GLY A 114 -21.80 10.15 3.53
N THR A 115 -21.72 9.37 4.60
CA THR A 115 -22.87 8.72 5.23
C THR A 115 -22.74 8.72 6.75
N THR A 116 -23.85 8.66 7.46
CA THR A 116 -23.87 8.44 8.92
C THR A 116 -24.11 7.00 9.29
N GLU A 117 -24.41 6.14 8.30
CA GLU A 117 -24.59 4.70 8.49
C GLU A 117 -24.12 3.94 7.25
N MET A 118 -23.37 2.85 7.47
CA MET A 118 -22.98 1.93 6.43
C MET A 118 -22.99 0.50 6.96
N THR A 119 -23.20 -0.47 6.07
CA THR A 119 -23.18 -1.89 6.39
C THR A 119 -22.28 -2.66 5.45
N ILE A 120 -21.31 -3.37 6.01
CA ILE A 120 -20.47 -4.35 5.31
C ILE A 120 -21.21 -5.69 5.36
N THR A 121 -21.26 -6.41 4.24
CA THR A 121 -21.79 -7.78 4.19
C THR A 121 -20.78 -8.71 3.53
N PHE A 122 -20.50 -9.85 4.16
CA PHE A 122 -19.52 -10.82 3.71
C PHE A 122 -20.17 -11.91 2.85
N ALA A 123 -19.63 -12.15 1.66
CA ALA A 123 -20.07 -13.24 0.78
C ALA A 123 -19.42 -14.59 1.15
N SER A 124 -18.25 -14.55 1.81
CA SER A 124 -17.48 -15.71 2.23
C SER A 124 -16.87 -15.50 3.62
N LYS A 125 -16.05 -16.46 4.07
CA LYS A 125 -15.34 -16.34 5.35
C LYS A 125 -14.16 -15.39 5.20
N GLU A 126 -14.20 -14.27 5.94
CA GLU A 126 -13.17 -13.24 5.95
C GLU A 126 -12.73 -12.90 7.37
N SER A 127 -11.56 -12.27 7.50
CA SER A 127 -11.09 -11.78 8.80
C SER A 127 -10.48 -10.39 8.65
N ILE A 128 -10.86 -9.48 9.54
CA ILE A 128 -10.35 -8.11 9.61
C ILE A 128 -9.37 -8.00 10.77
N CYS A 129 -8.16 -7.50 10.49
CA CYS A 129 -7.16 -7.16 11.50
C CYS A 129 -7.37 -5.75 12.03
N ASP A 130 -7.69 -4.79 11.13
CA ASP A 130 -7.87 -3.41 11.55
C ASP A 130 -8.83 -2.67 10.63
N MET A 131 -9.58 -1.69 11.16
CA MET A 131 -10.59 -0.96 10.41
C MET A 131 -10.79 0.45 10.97
N HIS A 132 -10.77 1.45 10.07
CA HIS A 132 -10.94 2.86 10.39
C HIS A 132 -11.93 3.52 9.45
N VAL A 133 -12.64 4.54 9.93
CA VAL A 133 -13.51 5.41 9.13
C VAL A 133 -13.08 6.86 9.29
N TYR A 134 -13.15 7.64 8.21
CA TYR A 134 -12.64 9.00 8.21
C TYR A 134 -13.67 10.04 7.78
N SER A 135 -13.51 11.24 8.33
CA SER A 135 -14.27 12.44 7.97
C SER A 135 -13.90 12.94 6.56
N LYS A 136 -14.54 14.02 6.11
CA LYS A 136 -14.18 14.70 4.87
C LYS A 136 -12.83 15.39 5.02
N GLY A 137 -11.93 15.15 4.04
CA GLY A 137 -10.61 15.78 4.00
C GLY A 137 -9.69 15.10 2.99
N SER A 138 -8.42 15.54 2.94
CA SER A 138 -7.37 14.79 2.26
C SER A 138 -7.09 13.50 3.03
N VAL A 139 -6.77 12.42 2.30
CA VAL A 139 -6.49 11.12 2.90
C VAL A 139 -5.24 11.24 3.79
N PRO A 140 -5.26 10.72 5.03
CA PRO A 140 -4.08 10.67 5.89
C PRO A 140 -2.91 9.94 5.21
N GLU A 141 -1.67 10.36 5.49
CA GLU A 141 -0.48 9.83 4.82
C GLU A 141 -0.25 8.34 5.08
N ASP A 142 -0.65 7.85 6.25
CA ASP A 142 -0.57 6.45 6.68
C ASP A 142 -1.67 5.56 6.08
N VAL A 143 -2.69 6.14 5.46
CA VAL A 143 -3.76 5.41 4.77
C VAL A 143 -3.33 5.05 3.35
N GLN A 144 -3.15 3.76 3.12
CA GLN A 144 -2.64 3.24 1.86
C GLN A 144 -3.73 3.17 0.78
N THR A 145 -3.68 4.10 -0.16
CA THR A 145 -4.60 4.14 -1.30
C THR A 145 -3.96 3.48 -2.53
N TRP A 146 -3.85 2.18 -2.50
CA TRP A 146 -3.20 1.40 -3.55
C TRP A 146 -3.85 1.56 -4.91
N LYS A 147 -3.01 1.67 -5.93
CA LYS A 147 -3.39 1.48 -7.33
C LYS A 147 -3.16 0.02 -7.71
N THR A 148 -3.93 -0.48 -8.66
CA THR A 148 -3.67 -1.79 -9.27
C THR A 148 -2.24 -1.86 -9.82
N PRO A 149 -1.64 -3.06 -9.96
CA PRO A 149 -0.34 -3.22 -10.60
C PRO A 149 -0.27 -2.50 -11.95
N CYS A 150 0.91 -1.99 -12.31
CA CYS A 150 1.11 -1.20 -13.52
C CYS A 150 0.71 -1.96 -14.79
N ASP A 151 0.17 -1.24 -15.79
CA ASP A 151 0.08 -1.77 -17.16
C ASP A 151 1.44 -1.71 -17.87
N ASN A 152 2.20 -0.61 -17.63
CA ASN A 152 3.56 -0.41 -18.07
C ASN A 152 4.33 0.23 -16.92
N ALA A 153 5.50 -0.30 -16.59
CA ALA A 153 6.36 0.22 -15.55
C ALA A 153 7.56 0.96 -16.14
N ASP A 154 7.97 2.07 -15.53
CA ASP A 154 9.28 2.66 -15.81
C ASP A 154 10.36 1.75 -15.24
N ILE A 155 10.14 1.24 -14.03
CA ILE A 155 11.06 0.35 -13.33
C ILE A 155 10.30 -0.85 -12.78
N LEU A 156 10.80 -2.05 -13.06
CA LEU A 156 10.40 -3.30 -12.39
C LEU A 156 11.48 -3.70 -11.41
N VAL A 157 11.13 -3.80 -10.15
CA VAL A 157 12.03 -4.23 -9.06
C VAL A 157 11.69 -5.66 -8.68
N PHE A 158 12.67 -6.55 -8.77
CA PHE A 158 12.58 -7.92 -8.26
C PHE A 158 13.19 -8.01 -6.87
N ALA A 159 12.41 -8.43 -5.89
CA ALA A 159 12.84 -8.73 -4.54
C ALA A 159 12.49 -10.19 -4.21
N THR A 160 13.37 -10.91 -3.53
CA THR A 160 13.11 -12.32 -3.22
C THR A 160 12.13 -12.45 -2.06
N HIS A 161 12.38 -11.76 -0.94
CA HIS A 161 11.58 -11.84 0.29
C HIS A 161 10.99 -10.48 0.64
N ALA A 162 10.03 -10.48 1.56
CA ALA A 162 9.39 -9.26 2.09
C ALA A 162 10.32 -8.59 3.11
N ASP A 163 11.21 -7.75 2.71
CA ASP A 163 12.16 -6.83 3.35
C ASP A 163 13.35 -6.51 2.44
N ASP A 164 13.67 -7.40 1.51
CA ASP A 164 14.81 -7.25 0.59
C ASP A 164 14.71 -5.95 -0.23
N GLU A 165 13.49 -5.56 -0.61
CA GLU A 165 13.23 -4.35 -1.36
C GLU A 165 13.63 -3.08 -0.58
N ILE A 166 13.48 -3.10 0.74
CA ILE A 166 13.89 -1.98 1.60
C ILE A 166 15.37 -2.09 1.96
N LEU A 167 15.83 -3.28 2.35
CA LEU A 167 17.20 -3.49 2.81
C LEU A 167 18.24 -3.23 1.73
N PHE A 168 17.98 -3.65 0.50
CA PHE A 168 18.95 -3.63 -0.59
C PHE A 168 18.60 -2.66 -1.72
N LEU A 169 17.31 -2.39 -1.94
CA LEU A 169 16.80 -1.62 -3.06
C LEU A 169 16.00 -0.37 -2.65
N GLY A 170 15.93 -0.07 -1.34
CA GLY A 170 15.14 1.04 -0.79
C GLY A 170 15.49 2.40 -1.37
N GLY A 171 16.79 2.63 -1.69
CA GLY A 171 17.21 3.85 -2.37
C GLY A 171 16.62 4.00 -3.78
N VAL A 172 16.42 2.90 -4.50
CA VAL A 172 15.76 2.89 -5.82
C VAL A 172 14.28 3.24 -5.65
N LEU A 173 13.60 2.61 -4.69
CA LEU A 173 12.18 2.83 -4.43
C LEU A 173 11.89 4.28 -4.04
N ALA A 174 12.59 4.80 -3.03
CA ALA A 174 12.39 6.15 -2.53
C ALA A 174 12.71 7.23 -3.57
N THR A 175 13.82 7.07 -4.30
CA THR A 175 14.24 8.07 -5.30
C THR A 175 13.32 8.07 -6.52
N TYR A 176 13.09 6.91 -7.13
CA TYR A 176 12.36 6.86 -8.40
C TYR A 176 10.84 6.78 -8.20
N GLY A 177 10.37 5.98 -7.25
CA GLY A 177 8.95 5.89 -6.94
C GLY A 177 8.46 7.06 -6.08
N GLY A 178 9.18 7.36 -4.99
CA GLY A 178 8.80 8.40 -4.04
C GLY A 178 9.04 9.82 -4.57
N GLU A 179 10.30 10.20 -4.81
CA GLU A 179 10.65 11.59 -5.16
C GLU A 179 10.33 11.93 -6.62
N GLN A 180 10.63 11.03 -7.57
CA GLN A 180 10.44 11.28 -9.00
C GLN A 180 9.06 10.86 -9.51
N ASN A 181 8.24 10.16 -8.70
CA ASN A 181 6.91 9.66 -9.05
C ASN A 181 6.87 8.82 -10.33
N LEU A 182 7.93 8.04 -10.62
CA LEU A 182 7.93 7.10 -11.73
C LEU A 182 7.02 5.90 -11.39
N SER A 183 6.53 5.22 -12.44
CA SER A 183 5.74 4.00 -12.29
C SER A 183 6.66 2.83 -11.91
N VAL A 184 6.86 2.61 -10.61
CA VAL A 184 7.66 1.51 -10.09
C VAL A 184 6.73 0.35 -9.73
N GLN A 185 6.99 -0.82 -10.31
CA GLN A 185 6.33 -2.08 -9.96
C GLN A 185 7.29 -2.97 -9.19
N VAL A 186 6.86 -3.44 -8.02
CA VAL A 186 7.63 -4.43 -7.26
C VAL A 186 7.03 -5.81 -7.45
N ALA A 187 7.90 -6.80 -7.67
CA ALA A 187 7.55 -8.20 -7.82
C ALA A 187 8.39 -9.05 -6.86
N TYR A 188 7.73 -9.74 -5.94
CA TYR A 188 8.37 -10.64 -4.99
C TYR A 188 8.38 -12.07 -5.51
N MET A 189 9.43 -12.82 -5.19
CA MET A 189 9.46 -14.25 -5.44
C MET A 189 8.63 -14.99 -4.41
N CYS A 190 8.93 -14.80 -3.12
CA CYS A 190 8.34 -15.56 -2.02
C CYS A 190 7.08 -14.89 -1.46
N GLU A 191 6.10 -15.73 -1.05
CA GLU A 191 4.90 -15.32 -0.33
C GLU A 191 4.95 -15.79 1.14
N PHE A 192 4.26 -15.10 2.03
CA PHE A 192 4.25 -15.37 3.47
C PHE A 192 2.86 -15.66 4.04
N THR A 193 1.84 -15.79 3.19
CA THR A 193 0.44 -15.97 3.58
C THR A 193 0.20 -17.17 4.48
N THR A 194 0.99 -18.24 4.32
CA THR A 194 0.88 -19.48 5.08
C THR A 194 1.87 -19.59 6.24
N SER A 195 3.00 -18.90 6.19
CA SER A 195 4.12 -19.06 7.15
C SER A 195 4.21 -17.91 8.16
N ALA A 196 4.08 -16.67 7.71
CA ALA A 196 4.24 -15.47 8.53
C ALA A 196 3.43 -14.30 7.96
N LYS A 197 2.11 -14.36 8.04
CA LYS A 197 1.17 -13.38 7.45
C LYS A 197 1.49 -11.93 7.75
N ILE A 198 2.04 -11.62 8.93
CA ILE A 198 2.43 -10.27 9.31
C ILE A 198 3.42 -9.66 8.29
N ARG A 199 4.26 -10.48 7.67
CA ARG A 199 5.23 -10.04 6.65
C ARG A 199 4.55 -9.46 5.41
N GLU A 200 3.33 -9.94 5.10
CA GLU A 200 2.54 -9.37 3.99
C GLU A 200 2.09 -7.94 4.28
N HIS A 201 1.76 -7.62 5.53
CA HIS A 201 1.42 -6.26 5.97
C HIS A 201 2.67 -5.37 6.04
N GLU A 202 3.75 -5.86 6.68
CA GLU A 202 5.03 -5.13 6.81
C GLU A 202 5.60 -4.74 5.44
N LYS A 203 5.52 -5.62 4.45
CA LYS A 203 5.87 -5.38 3.06
C LYS A 203 5.09 -4.20 2.46
N LEU A 204 3.77 -4.16 2.66
CA LEU A 204 2.93 -3.06 2.16
C LEU A 204 3.24 -1.74 2.87
N ASP A 205 3.46 -1.78 4.19
CA ASP A 205 3.83 -0.60 4.97
C ASP A 205 5.17 -0.03 4.47
N GLY A 206 6.19 -0.87 4.30
CA GLY A 206 7.51 -0.45 3.81
C GLY A 206 7.46 0.13 2.40
N LEU A 207 6.73 -0.50 1.49
CA LEU A 207 6.54 0.01 0.13
C LEU A 207 5.82 1.37 0.12
N TRP A 208 4.76 1.52 0.93
CA TRP A 208 4.00 2.76 1.02
C TRP A 208 4.85 3.91 1.54
N GLU A 209 5.60 3.70 2.62
CA GLU A 209 6.55 4.67 3.18
C GLU A 209 7.66 5.05 2.19
N SER A 210 8.05 4.13 1.31
CA SER A 210 9.01 4.39 0.23
C SER A 210 8.41 5.15 -0.96
N GLY A 211 7.11 5.51 -0.91
CA GLY A 211 6.41 6.24 -1.96
C GLY A 211 5.87 5.38 -3.10
N ILE A 212 5.93 4.04 -2.99
CA ILE A 212 5.35 3.13 -3.99
C ILE A 212 3.83 3.14 -3.87
N LYS A 213 3.14 3.32 -5.00
CA LYS A 213 1.68 3.44 -5.05
C LYS A 213 0.99 2.34 -5.85
N HIS A 214 1.72 1.56 -6.63
CA HIS A 214 1.20 0.38 -7.32
C HIS A 214 1.35 -0.85 -6.44
N TYR A 215 0.25 -1.59 -6.27
CA TYR A 215 0.21 -2.81 -5.46
C TYR A 215 1.25 -3.81 -5.98
N PRO A 216 2.07 -4.41 -5.11
CA PRO A 216 3.07 -5.37 -5.52
C PRO A 216 2.43 -6.65 -6.07
N VAL A 217 3.18 -7.41 -6.86
CA VAL A 217 2.83 -8.78 -7.24
C VAL A 217 3.75 -9.75 -6.55
N CYS A 218 3.26 -10.94 -6.28
CA CYS A 218 4.02 -11.98 -5.59
C CYS A 218 3.94 -13.30 -6.37
N GLY A 219 5.03 -14.06 -6.40
CA GLY A 219 5.04 -15.45 -6.85
C GLY A 219 4.55 -16.37 -5.74
N ASP A 220 4.09 -17.55 -6.11
CA ASP A 220 3.58 -18.55 -5.16
C ASP A 220 4.71 -19.47 -4.64
N PHE A 221 5.90 -18.88 -4.39
CA PHE A 221 7.04 -19.65 -3.92
C PHE A 221 7.18 -19.50 -2.40
N PRO A 222 7.36 -20.62 -1.66
CA PRO A 222 7.61 -20.55 -0.21
C PRO A 222 8.98 -19.95 0.08
N ASP A 223 9.16 -19.34 1.25
CA ASP A 223 10.47 -18.90 1.72
C ASP A 223 11.28 -20.11 2.21
N LEU A 224 12.33 -20.49 1.48
CA LEU A 224 13.21 -21.62 1.77
C LEU A 224 14.67 -21.13 1.80
N TYR A 225 15.27 -21.21 2.99
CA TYR A 225 16.66 -20.77 3.15
C TYR A 225 17.68 -21.67 2.45
N SER A 226 18.62 -21.06 1.73
CA SER A 226 19.77 -21.72 1.13
C SER A 226 20.97 -20.78 1.06
N GLN A 227 22.18 -21.35 1.09
CA GLN A 227 23.44 -20.59 1.10
C GLN A 227 24.14 -20.54 -0.27
N THR A 228 23.63 -21.25 -1.26
CA THR A 228 24.22 -21.30 -2.60
C THR A 228 23.14 -21.40 -3.66
N LEU A 229 23.46 -20.96 -4.87
CA LEU A 229 22.58 -21.12 -6.03
C LEU A 229 22.23 -22.60 -6.29
N GLU A 230 23.20 -23.50 -6.11
CA GLU A 230 23.00 -24.94 -6.32
C GLU A 230 22.04 -25.53 -5.28
N ALA A 231 22.10 -25.05 -4.04
CA ALA A 231 21.16 -25.47 -2.99
C ALA A 231 19.75 -24.91 -3.29
N ALA A 232 19.64 -23.65 -3.69
CA ALA A 232 18.35 -23.06 -4.09
C ALA A 232 17.71 -23.81 -5.26
N LYS A 233 18.47 -24.17 -6.29
CA LYS A 233 17.98 -24.98 -7.43
C LYS A 233 17.50 -26.39 -7.05
N LYS A 234 17.83 -26.89 -5.86
CA LYS A 234 17.30 -28.16 -5.35
C LYS A 234 15.98 -27.95 -4.60
N GLN A 235 15.72 -26.77 -4.08
CA GLN A 235 14.54 -26.42 -3.30
C GLN A 235 13.41 -25.89 -4.19
N TYR A 236 13.77 -25.17 -5.24
CA TYR A 236 12.83 -24.55 -6.18
C TYR A 236 12.98 -25.17 -7.57
N VAL A 237 11.89 -25.27 -8.30
CA VAL A 237 11.93 -25.58 -9.73
C VAL A 237 12.36 -24.31 -10.47
N TYR A 238 13.62 -24.28 -10.92
CA TYR A 238 14.22 -23.07 -11.52
C TYR A 238 13.42 -22.54 -12.72
N ASP A 239 12.89 -23.43 -13.56
CA ASP A 239 12.11 -23.05 -14.74
C ASP A 239 10.78 -22.35 -14.35
N ASP A 240 10.20 -22.67 -13.20
CA ASP A 240 8.99 -22.00 -12.69
C ASP A 240 9.33 -20.58 -12.22
N VAL A 241 10.44 -20.41 -11.48
CA VAL A 241 10.91 -19.08 -11.05
C VAL A 241 11.25 -18.22 -12.28
N LYS A 242 11.94 -18.77 -13.27
CA LYS A 242 12.23 -18.11 -14.55
C LYS A 242 10.97 -17.74 -15.31
N SER A 243 9.99 -18.63 -15.34
CA SER A 243 8.70 -18.37 -15.98
C SER A 243 7.96 -17.23 -15.32
N TYR A 244 7.98 -17.16 -13.98
CA TYR A 244 7.43 -16.06 -13.21
C TYR A 244 8.13 -14.73 -13.53
N ALA A 245 9.46 -14.65 -13.44
CA ALA A 245 10.22 -13.45 -13.77
C ALA A 245 9.95 -12.99 -15.22
N THR A 246 9.96 -13.92 -16.17
CA THR A 246 9.64 -13.64 -17.58
C THR A 246 8.22 -13.09 -17.74
N SER A 247 7.23 -13.65 -17.00
CA SER A 247 5.84 -13.21 -17.05
C SER A 247 5.69 -11.77 -16.54
N CYS A 248 6.40 -11.42 -15.45
CA CYS A 248 6.43 -10.07 -14.92
C CYS A 248 7.01 -9.08 -15.93
N ILE A 249 8.14 -9.39 -16.57
CA ILE A 249 8.75 -8.53 -17.59
C ILE A 249 7.80 -8.32 -18.77
N ARG A 250 7.14 -9.38 -19.25
CA ARG A 250 6.18 -9.30 -20.36
C ARG A 250 4.92 -8.53 -19.98
N ARG A 251 4.42 -8.69 -18.76
CA ARG A 251 3.23 -8.02 -18.26
C ARG A 251 3.48 -6.53 -18.09
N PHE A 252 4.54 -6.15 -17.41
CA PHE A 252 4.81 -4.76 -17.02
C PHE A 252 5.65 -3.99 -18.02
N LYS A 253 6.30 -4.64 -19.00
CA LYS A 253 7.09 -4.03 -20.08
C LYS A 253 8.02 -2.93 -19.59
N PRO A 254 8.83 -3.16 -18.56
CA PRO A 254 9.60 -2.12 -17.91
C PRO A 254 10.68 -1.55 -18.84
N LEU A 255 11.01 -0.26 -18.63
CA LEU A 255 12.18 0.36 -19.27
C LEU A 255 13.47 -0.08 -18.58
N VAL A 256 13.42 -0.32 -17.28
CA VAL A 256 14.54 -0.77 -16.45
C VAL A 256 14.07 -1.92 -15.56
N VAL A 257 14.90 -2.95 -15.45
CA VAL A 257 14.74 -4.03 -14.45
C VAL A 257 15.83 -3.87 -13.41
N VAL A 258 15.44 -3.87 -12.14
CA VAL A 258 16.34 -3.85 -10.98
C VAL A 258 16.16 -5.15 -10.23
N THR A 259 17.24 -5.80 -9.88
CA THR A 259 17.26 -7.06 -9.12
C THR A 259 18.36 -7.04 -8.07
N GLN A 260 18.32 -7.99 -7.18
CA GLN A 260 19.39 -8.26 -6.22
C GLN A 260 20.68 -8.70 -6.92
N ASP A 261 21.81 -8.72 -6.19
CA ASP A 261 23.10 -9.12 -6.74
C ASP A 261 23.10 -10.57 -7.24
N LEU A 262 23.79 -10.84 -8.35
CA LEU A 262 23.89 -12.20 -8.91
C LEU A 262 24.60 -13.19 -7.99
N ASN A 263 25.43 -12.70 -7.06
CA ASN A 263 26.07 -13.52 -6.02
C ASN A 263 25.21 -13.62 -4.75
N GLY A 264 24.04 -12.98 -4.76
CA GLY A 264 23.16 -12.86 -3.61
C GLY A 264 23.73 -11.96 -2.51
N GLU A 265 22.92 -11.10 -1.93
CA GLU A 265 23.33 -10.35 -0.74
C GLU A 265 23.65 -11.36 0.37
N TYR A 266 24.77 -11.14 1.07
CA TYR A 266 25.33 -12.03 2.10
C TYR A 266 25.34 -13.54 1.72
N GLY A 267 25.34 -13.85 0.43
CA GLY A 267 25.41 -15.22 -0.07
C GLY A 267 24.09 -16.00 0.00
N HIS A 268 22.93 -15.33 0.01
CA HIS A 268 21.64 -16.00 0.05
C HIS A 268 21.29 -16.66 -1.29
N GLY A 269 21.11 -17.98 -1.30
CA GLY A 269 20.87 -18.75 -2.51
C GLY A 269 19.55 -18.42 -3.23
N GLY A 270 18.49 -18.01 -2.50
CA GLY A 270 17.24 -17.53 -3.07
C GLY A 270 17.42 -16.26 -3.88
N HIS A 271 18.22 -15.29 -3.37
CA HIS A 271 18.56 -14.05 -4.10
C HIS A 271 19.30 -14.37 -5.39
N MET A 272 20.32 -15.26 -5.31
CA MET A 272 21.02 -15.73 -6.50
C MET A 272 20.06 -16.36 -7.51
N LEU A 273 19.16 -17.22 -7.04
CA LEU A 273 18.21 -17.95 -7.90
C LEU A 273 17.31 -16.99 -8.68
N PHE A 274 16.71 -16.02 -7.98
CA PHE A 274 15.78 -15.08 -8.60
C PHE A 274 16.48 -14.09 -9.52
N SER A 275 17.69 -13.62 -9.15
CA SER A 275 18.50 -12.73 -9.99
C SER A 275 19.06 -13.41 -11.24
N HIS A 276 19.20 -14.74 -11.25
CA HIS A 276 19.62 -15.52 -12.41
C HIS A 276 18.45 -15.97 -13.29
N ALA A 277 17.21 -15.83 -12.85
CA ALA A 277 16.03 -16.29 -13.57
C ALA A 277 15.64 -15.37 -14.73
#